data_6674deaded5a36342facb43abd138459
#
_entry.id   6674deaded5a36342facb43abd138459
#
_cell.length_a   1.000
_cell.length_b   1.000
_cell.length_c   1.000
_cell.angle_alpha   90.00
_cell.angle_beta   90.00
_cell.angle_gamma   90.00
#
_symmetry.space_group_name_H-M   'P 1'
#
loop_
_entity.id
_entity.type
_entity.pdbx_description
1 polymer ?
#
loop_
_entity_poly.entity_id
_entity_poly.type
_entity_poly.pdbx_seq_one_letter_code
_entity_poly.pdbx_strand_id
1 'polypeptide(L)'
;NKWDEFETPSVAPYVTWGWGAGVSKYSKEQEMAFDWFCFFSNYANTNHDLLIGRFGVNPFRTSHMDAAYWEKEAGWNNDVAVSYTNMLKSMDTSTNRVFDLRVPGVNQYYTAMMASVSKAMAGEMSAQAALDEVAAEWNRITERIGVDVVREAYKNVVALEDNVSLSAVK
;
A
#
# COMPACT_ATOMS: atom_id res chain seq x y z
N ASN A 1 12.74 -11.40 16.83
CA ASN A 1 12.41 -10.27 15.91
C ASN A 1 13.69 -9.84 15.19
N LYS A 2 13.84 -10.22 13.92
CA LYS A 2 15.02 -9.85 13.12
C LYS A 2 15.06 -8.37 12.71
N TRP A 3 14.07 -7.58 13.10
CA TRP A 3 14.00 -6.14 12.86
C TRP A 3 15.07 -5.35 13.61
N ASP A 4 15.58 -5.92 14.73
CA ASP A 4 16.60 -5.30 15.57
C ASP A 4 18.04 -5.61 15.13
N GLU A 5 18.21 -6.45 14.09
CA GLU A 5 19.52 -6.85 13.57
C GLU A 5 20.07 -5.88 12.50
N PHE A 6 19.29 -4.90 12.07
CA PHE A 6 19.72 -3.89 11.10
C PHE A 6 20.19 -2.62 11.83
N GLU A 7 21.36 -2.10 11.45
CA GLU A 7 21.91 -0.83 11.98
C GLU A 7 20.94 0.36 11.82
N THR A 8 20.04 0.28 10.89
CA THR A 8 18.90 1.20 10.73
C THR A 8 17.63 0.39 10.84
N PRO A 9 16.81 0.58 11.89
CA PRO A 9 15.52 -0.07 11.97
C PRO A 9 14.70 0.29 10.73
N SER A 10 14.48 -0.68 9.86
CA SER A 10 13.56 -0.54 8.75
C SER A 10 12.15 -0.55 9.29
N VAL A 11 11.67 0.58 9.77
CA VAL A 11 10.23 0.78 9.80
C VAL A 11 9.84 0.86 8.33
N ALA A 12 9.37 -0.25 7.79
CA ALA A 12 8.84 -0.28 6.45
C ALA A 12 7.42 0.26 6.47
N PRO A 13 7.20 1.56 6.25
CA PRO A 13 5.84 2.04 6.09
C PRO A 13 5.31 1.41 4.82
N TYR A 14 4.13 0.86 4.94
CA TYR A 14 3.37 0.41 3.79
C TYR A 14 3.14 1.60 2.87
N VAL A 15 3.64 1.53 1.65
CA VAL A 15 3.44 2.63 0.70
C VAL A 15 1.99 2.63 0.27
N THR A 16 1.35 3.75 0.47
CA THR A 16 0.03 4.01 -0.06
C THR A 16 0.06 3.90 -1.59
N TRP A 17 -0.67 2.94 -2.09
CA TRP A 17 -0.95 2.78 -3.50
C TRP A 17 -2.12 3.67 -3.90
N GLY A 18 -2.17 4.07 -5.16
CA GLY A 18 -3.22 4.90 -5.70
C GLY A 18 -4.01 4.17 -6.80
N TRP A 19 -5.21 4.64 -7.04
CA TRP A 19 -6.01 4.22 -8.18
C TRP A 19 -5.82 5.21 -9.31
N GLY A 20 -5.55 4.69 -10.50
CA GLY A 20 -5.56 5.46 -11.73
C GLY A 20 -6.81 5.16 -12.53
N ALA A 21 -7.39 6.18 -13.13
CA ALA A 21 -8.49 6.03 -14.06
C ALA A 21 -8.07 6.51 -15.45
N GLY A 22 -8.61 5.88 -16.48
CA GLY A 22 -8.33 6.26 -17.86
C GLY A 22 -9.54 6.04 -18.75
N VAL A 23 -9.63 6.86 -19.79
CA VAL A 23 -10.68 6.70 -20.82
C VAL A 23 -10.18 5.72 -21.86
N SER A 24 -10.97 4.68 -22.14
CA SER A 24 -10.65 3.72 -23.19
C SER A 24 -10.59 4.39 -24.55
N LYS A 25 -9.55 4.13 -25.35
CA LYS A 25 -9.45 4.60 -26.73
C LYS A 25 -10.55 4.07 -27.65
N TYR A 26 -11.25 3.03 -27.24
CA TYR A 26 -12.37 2.44 -27.98
C TYR A 26 -13.74 2.96 -27.52
N SER A 27 -13.78 3.83 -26.51
CA SER A 27 -15.02 4.47 -26.10
C SER A 27 -15.55 5.37 -27.21
N LYS A 28 -16.85 5.35 -27.44
CA LYS A 28 -17.53 6.27 -28.36
C LYS A 28 -17.85 7.61 -27.68
N GLU A 29 -17.80 7.64 -26.34
CA GLU A 29 -18.13 8.79 -25.51
C GLU A 29 -16.92 9.25 -24.69
N GLN A 30 -15.80 9.51 -25.38
CA GLN A 30 -14.53 9.85 -24.71
C GLN A 30 -14.59 11.18 -23.95
N GLU A 31 -15.21 12.20 -24.56
CA GLU A 31 -15.37 13.51 -23.94
C GLU A 31 -16.23 13.43 -22.68
N MET A 32 -17.38 12.79 -22.77
CA MET A 32 -18.28 12.59 -21.62
C MET A 32 -17.57 11.80 -20.49
N ALA A 33 -16.82 10.76 -20.82
CA ALA A 33 -16.07 9.99 -19.85
C ALA A 33 -14.97 10.83 -19.17
N PHE A 34 -14.29 11.68 -19.92
CA PHE A 34 -13.28 12.60 -19.40
C PHE A 34 -13.93 13.67 -18.50
N ASP A 35 -15.03 14.26 -18.91
CA ASP A 35 -15.77 15.23 -18.10
C ASP A 35 -16.27 14.62 -16.78
N TRP A 36 -16.69 13.35 -16.82
CA TRP A 36 -17.08 12.62 -15.62
C TRP A 36 -15.88 12.46 -14.66
N PHE A 37 -14.68 12.12 -15.17
CA PHE A 37 -13.48 12.07 -14.35
C PHE A 37 -13.11 13.43 -13.76
N CYS A 38 -13.22 14.50 -14.55
CA CYS A 38 -12.98 15.86 -14.08
C CYS A 38 -13.95 16.25 -12.96
N PHE A 39 -15.22 15.91 -13.12
CA PHE A 39 -16.23 16.13 -12.09
C PHE A 39 -15.92 15.33 -10.82
N PHE A 40 -15.66 14.04 -10.96
CA PHE A 40 -15.38 13.16 -9.83
C PHE A 40 -14.10 13.54 -9.09
N SER A 41 -13.05 13.96 -9.82
CA SER A 41 -11.74 14.29 -9.25
C SER A 41 -11.57 15.76 -8.87
N ASN A 42 -12.59 16.61 -9.03
CA ASN A 42 -12.47 18.00 -8.63
C ASN A 42 -12.28 18.16 -7.09
N TYR A 43 -11.79 19.32 -6.67
CA TYR A 43 -11.46 19.55 -5.26
C TYR A 43 -12.68 19.36 -4.34
N ALA A 44 -13.82 19.90 -4.69
CA ALA A 44 -15.01 19.87 -3.85
C ALA A 44 -15.50 18.43 -3.59
N ASN A 45 -15.60 17.62 -4.65
CA ASN A 45 -16.08 16.25 -4.55
C ASN A 45 -15.06 15.36 -3.81
N THR A 46 -13.79 15.44 -4.18
CA THR A 46 -12.76 14.63 -3.52
C THR A 46 -12.53 15.02 -2.06
N ASN A 47 -12.69 16.31 -1.72
CA ASN A 47 -12.66 16.77 -0.34
C ASN A 47 -13.84 16.22 0.48
N HIS A 48 -15.04 16.27 -0.10
CA HIS A 48 -16.22 15.69 0.51
C HIS A 48 -16.06 14.18 0.77
N ASP A 49 -15.62 13.42 -0.23
CA ASP A 49 -15.42 11.98 -0.12
C ASP A 49 -14.36 11.60 0.91
N LEU A 50 -13.28 12.39 0.98
CA LEU A 50 -12.23 12.22 1.99
C LEU A 50 -12.76 12.43 3.40
N LEU A 51 -13.51 13.53 3.62
CA LEU A 51 -14.02 13.90 4.94
C LEU A 51 -15.11 12.98 5.47
N ILE A 52 -15.93 12.44 4.58
CA ILE A 52 -16.94 11.43 4.94
C ILE A 52 -16.30 10.16 5.51
N GLY A 53 -15.09 9.78 5.05
CA GLY A 53 -14.34 8.66 5.56
C GLY A 53 -14.99 7.27 5.32
N ARG A 54 -16.01 7.19 4.49
CA ARG A 54 -16.78 5.94 4.25
C ARG A 54 -16.33 5.14 3.05
N PHE A 55 -15.58 5.75 2.13
CA PHE A 55 -15.28 5.17 0.82
C PHE A 55 -13.80 4.78 0.64
N GLY A 56 -13.02 4.77 1.73
CA GLY A 56 -11.61 4.42 1.68
C GLY A 56 -10.75 5.38 0.85
N VAL A 57 -11.20 6.64 0.71
CA VAL A 57 -10.41 7.67 0.03
C VAL A 57 -9.27 8.09 0.95
N ASN A 58 -8.04 7.90 0.47
CA ASN A 58 -6.85 8.30 1.21
C ASN A 58 -6.46 9.76 0.92
N PRO A 59 -5.79 10.46 1.84
CA PRO A 59 -5.20 11.76 1.57
C PRO A 59 -4.23 11.70 0.39
N PHE A 60 -4.41 12.57 -0.61
CA PHE A 60 -3.59 12.56 -1.83
C PHE A 60 -3.23 13.96 -2.35
N ARG A 61 -3.70 15.02 -1.69
CA ARG A 61 -3.37 16.40 -2.03
C ARG A 61 -2.38 16.96 -1.01
N THR A 62 -1.58 17.92 -1.42
CA THR A 62 -0.65 18.62 -0.52
C THR A 62 -1.36 19.30 0.66
N SER A 63 -2.58 19.82 0.43
CA SER A 63 -3.41 20.38 1.51
C SER A 63 -3.80 19.35 2.58
N HIS A 64 -3.92 18.09 2.21
CA HIS A 64 -4.25 17.01 3.15
C HIS A 64 -3.08 16.65 4.08
N MET A 65 -1.87 17.14 3.78
CA MET A 65 -0.68 17.02 4.62
C MET A 65 -0.53 18.14 5.65
N ASP A 66 -1.49 19.06 5.71
CA ASP A 66 -1.50 20.16 6.64
C ASP A 66 -2.50 19.91 7.78
N ALA A 67 -2.05 20.02 9.03
CA ALA A 67 -2.91 19.86 10.21
C ALA A 67 -4.07 20.87 10.21
N ALA A 68 -3.82 22.11 9.78
CA ALA A 68 -4.84 23.14 9.71
C ALA A 68 -6.01 22.78 8.79
N TYR A 69 -5.75 21.99 7.76
CA TYR A 69 -6.81 21.44 6.89
C TYR A 69 -7.79 20.57 7.70
N TRP A 70 -7.26 19.63 8.50
CA TRP A 70 -8.08 18.69 9.28
C TRP A 70 -8.81 19.37 10.44
N GLU A 71 -8.19 20.37 11.04
CA GLU A 71 -8.85 21.19 12.05
C GLU A 71 -10.06 21.94 11.46
N LYS A 72 -9.84 22.60 10.32
CA LYS A 72 -10.86 23.44 9.68
C LYS A 72 -11.98 22.62 9.02
N GLU A 73 -11.62 21.62 8.22
CA GLU A 73 -12.56 20.91 7.36
C GLU A 73 -13.19 19.69 8.04
N ALA A 74 -12.45 19.02 8.93
CA ALA A 74 -12.92 17.82 9.64
C ALA A 74 -13.30 18.08 11.11
N GLY A 75 -13.00 19.27 11.64
CA GLY A 75 -13.27 19.63 13.03
C GLY A 75 -12.41 18.86 14.05
N TRP A 76 -11.25 18.37 13.62
CA TRP A 76 -10.35 17.64 14.53
C TRP A 76 -9.65 18.61 15.49
N ASN A 77 -9.31 18.11 16.69
CA ASN A 77 -8.43 18.87 17.55
C ASN A 77 -7.00 18.90 16.99
N ASN A 78 -6.23 19.92 17.37
CA ASN A 78 -4.88 20.15 16.86
C ASN A 78 -3.96 18.95 17.07
N ASP A 79 -3.96 18.32 18.26
CA ASP A 79 -3.05 17.22 18.58
C ASP A 79 -3.29 16.00 17.67
N VAL A 80 -4.55 15.67 17.38
CA VAL A 80 -4.92 14.60 16.46
C VAL A 80 -4.52 14.95 15.03
N ALA A 81 -4.82 16.16 14.57
CA ALA A 81 -4.49 16.63 13.24
C ALA A 81 -2.97 16.64 12.99
N VAL A 82 -2.19 17.12 13.94
CA VAL A 82 -0.72 17.13 13.89
C VAL A 82 -0.17 15.71 13.92
N SER A 83 -0.65 14.85 14.80
CA SER A 83 -0.20 13.44 14.88
C SER A 83 -0.45 12.71 13.57
N TYR A 84 -1.64 12.85 13.01
CA TYR A 84 -2.02 12.24 11.74
C TYR A 84 -1.17 12.71 10.56
N THR A 85 -1.04 14.02 10.41
CA THR A 85 -0.26 14.60 9.30
C THR A 85 1.23 14.29 9.42
N ASN A 86 1.79 14.22 10.64
CA ASN A 86 3.15 13.79 10.87
C ASN A 86 3.35 12.31 10.47
N MET A 87 2.38 11.44 10.78
CA MET A 87 2.41 10.05 10.33
C MET A 87 2.43 9.98 8.80
N LEU A 88 1.54 10.70 8.10
CA LEU A 88 1.51 10.73 6.63
C LEU A 88 2.84 11.22 6.05
N LYS A 89 3.41 12.30 6.60
CA LYS A 89 4.71 12.83 6.17
C LYS A 89 5.83 11.83 6.40
N SER A 90 5.83 11.12 7.53
CA SER A 90 6.85 10.11 7.83
C SER A 90 6.80 8.93 6.84
N MET A 91 5.61 8.54 6.40
CA MET A 91 5.44 7.53 5.36
C MET A 91 6.02 8.00 4.03
N ASP A 92 5.81 9.26 3.69
CA ASP A 92 6.25 9.85 2.41
C ASP A 92 7.76 10.09 2.35
N THR A 93 8.37 10.37 3.49
CA THR A 93 9.82 10.63 3.61
C THR A 93 10.65 9.42 3.99
N SER A 94 10.02 8.27 4.26
CA SER A 94 10.74 7.05 4.61
C SER A 94 11.61 6.55 3.47
N THR A 95 12.85 6.22 3.77
CA THR A 95 13.82 5.66 2.81
C THR A 95 13.60 4.16 2.55
N ASN A 96 12.87 3.46 3.44
CA ASN A 96 12.62 2.03 3.35
C ASN A 96 11.13 1.76 3.10
N ARG A 97 10.66 2.12 1.92
CA ARG A 97 9.25 1.88 1.57
C ARG A 97 9.05 0.43 1.14
N VAL A 98 7.94 -0.16 1.55
CA VAL A 98 7.51 -1.49 1.11
C VAL A 98 6.30 -1.36 0.21
N PHE A 99 6.43 -1.87 -0.99
CA PHE A 99 5.33 -1.97 -1.95
C PHE A 99 4.59 -3.29 -1.82
N ASP A 100 3.39 -3.33 -2.34
CA ASP A 100 2.70 -4.59 -2.61
C ASP A 100 3.59 -5.53 -3.42
N LEU A 101 3.50 -6.80 -3.10
CA LEU A 101 4.26 -7.81 -3.79
C LEU A 101 3.91 -7.84 -5.29
N ARG A 102 4.89 -7.52 -6.14
CA ARG A 102 4.74 -7.47 -7.61
C ARG A 102 5.71 -8.45 -8.26
N VAL A 103 5.43 -9.73 -8.06
CA VAL A 103 6.24 -10.82 -8.60
C VAL A 103 5.36 -11.78 -9.42
N PRO A 104 5.95 -12.58 -10.31
CA PRO A 104 5.20 -13.64 -10.99
C PRO A 104 4.46 -14.53 -9.99
N GLY A 105 3.19 -14.83 -10.28
CA GLY A 105 2.38 -15.67 -9.40
C GLY A 105 1.83 -14.97 -8.14
N VAL A 106 1.86 -13.65 -8.04
CA VAL A 106 1.44 -12.86 -6.87
C VAL A 106 0.08 -13.29 -6.30
N ASN A 107 -0.90 -13.61 -7.16
CA ASN A 107 -2.22 -14.04 -6.72
C ASN A 107 -2.18 -15.35 -5.91
N GLN A 108 -1.22 -16.24 -6.19
CA GLN A 108 -1.06 -17.50 -5.45
C GLN A 108 -0.54 -17.22 -4.03
N TYR A 109 0.40 -16.30 -3.88
CA TYR A 109 0.90 -15.84 -2.58
C TYR A 109 -0.23 -15.22 -1.74
N TYR A 110 -1.01 -14.32 -2.31
CA TYR A 110 -2.14 -13.71 -1.61
C TYR A 110 -3.22 -14.73 -1.24
N THR A 111 -3.55 -15.65 -2.14
CA THR A 111 -4.55 -16.70 -1.87
C THR A 111 -4.12 -17.58 -0.69
N ALA A 112 -2.86 -18.00 -0.66
CA ALA A 112 -2.32 -18.80 0.44
C ALA A 112 -2.38 -18.01 1.76
N MET A 113 -1.96 -16.76 1.77
CA MET A 113 -2.00 -15.89 2.95
C MET A 113 -3.43 -15.70 3.46
N MET A 114 -4.36 -15.34 2.57
CA MET A 114 -5.75 -15.11 2.95
C MET A 114 -6.42 -16.37 3.53
N ALA A 115 -6.13 -17.55 2.95
CA ALA A 115 -6.69 -18.81 3.43
C ALA A 115 -6.23 -19.12 4.86
N SER A 116 -4.93 -19.04 5.15
CA SER A 116 -4.38 -19.38 6.47
C SER A 116 -4.73 -18.33 7.52
N VAL A 117 -4.68 -17.03 7.16
CA VAL A 117 -5.11 -15.96 8.07
C VAL A 117 -6.60 -16.07 8.42
N SER A 118 -7.45 -16.42 7.45
CA SER A 118 -8.88 -16.62 7.70
C SER A 118 -9.14 -17.77 8.70
N LYS A 119 -8.40 -18.87 8.61
CA LYS A 119 -8.48 -19.97 9.60
C LYS A 119 -8.08 -19.51 11.00
N ALA A 120 -7.02 -18.72 11.11
CA ALA A 120 -6.60 -18.16 12.40
C ALA A 120 -7.66 -17.22 12.98
N MET A 121 -8.25 -16.36 12.15
CA MET A 121 -9.34 -15.47 12.57
C MET A 121 -10.60 -16.23 12.97
N ALA A 122 -10.87 -17.37 12.36
CA ALA A 122 -11.97 -18.27 12.75
C ALA A 122 -11.67 -19.08 14.02
N GLY A 123 -10.46 -19.01 14.58
CA GLY A 123 -10.04 -19.77 15.76
C GLY A 123 -9.68 -21.24 15.47
N GLU A 124 -9.52 -21.60 14.19
CA GLU A 124 -9.20 -22.97 13.77
C GLU A 124 -7.72 -23.32 13.99
N MET A 125 -6.85 -22.30 14.06
CA MET A 125 -5.43 -22.45 14.35
C MET A 125 -4.86 -21.20 15.03
N SER A 126 -3.67 -21.33 15.63
CA SER A 126 -2.98 -20.19 16.19
C SER A 126 -2.43 -19.25 15.09
N ALA A 127 -2.24 -17.97 15.42
CA ALA A 127 -1.64 -17.01 14.49
C ALA A 127 -0.24 -17.45 14.02
N GLN A 128 0.57 -18.04 14.92
CA GLN A 128 1.89 -18.56 14.56
C GLN A 128 1.78 -19.71 13.56
N ALA A 129 0.88 -20.68 13.82
CA ALA A 129 0.69 -21.80 12.88
C ALA A 129 0.21 -21.34 11.50
N ALA A 130 -0.66 -20.34 11.45
CA ALA A 130 -1.09 -19.75 10.18
C ALA A 130 0.05 -19.10 9.41
N LEU A 131 0.92 -18.34 10.07
CA LEU A 131 2.08 -17.71 9.44
C LEU A 131 3.11 -18.75 8.98
N ASP A 132 3.31 -19.83 9.73
CA ASP A 132 4.20 -20.94 9.34
C ASP A 132 3.65 -21.66 8.11
N GLU A 133 2.33 -21.91 8.04
CA GLU A 133 1.67 -22.47 6.86
C GLU A 133 1.83 -21.56 5.63
N VAL A 134 1.63 -20.25 5.79
CA VAL A 134 1.85 -19.25 4.73
C VAL A 134 3.29 -19.29 4.24
N ALA A 135 4.26 -19.25 5.15
CA ALA A 135 5.69 -19.27 4.79
C ALA A 135 6.06 -20.54 4.02
N ALA A 136 5.57 -21.70 4.45
CA ALA A 136 5.80 -22.98 3.77
C ALA A 136 5.21 -22.98 2.35
N GLU A 137 3.99 -22.48 2.18
CA GLU A 137 3.35 -22.42 0.87
C GLU A 137 4.01 -21.39 -0.06
N TRP A 138 4.40 -20.23 0.47
CA TRP A 138 5.14 -19.23 -0.28
C TRP A 138 6.48 -19.77 -0.79
N ASN A 139 7.19 -20.56 0.01
CA ASN A 139 8.43 -21.21 -0.42
C ASN A 139 8.15 -22.19 -1.60
N ARG A 140 7.11 -23.02 -1.52
CA ARG A 140 6.72 -23.93 -2.62
C ARG A 140 6.35 -23.18 -3.90
N ILE A 141 5.61 -22.06 -3.77
CA ILE A 141 5.26 -21.22 -4.92
C ILE A 141 6.53 -20.65 -5.55
N THR A 142 7.45 -20.11 -4.73
CA THR A 142 8.72 -19.54 -5.17
C THR A 142 9.59 -20.58 -5.87
N GLU A 143 9.73 -21.77 -5.32
CA GLU A 143 10.49 -22.87 -5.93
C GLU A 143 9.91 -23.29 -7.28
N ARG A 144 8.59 -23.41 -7.38
CA ARG A 144 7.89 -23.78 -8.63
C ARG A 144 8.05 -22.72 -9.72
N ILE A 145 8.02 -21.44 -9.37
CA ILE A 145 8.20 -20.34 -10.34
C ILE A 145 9.68 -20.20 -10.72
N GLY A 146 10.56 -20.50 -9.80
CA GLY A 146 12.01 -20.33 -9.89
C GLY A 146 12.50 -19.19 -9.00
N VAL A 147 13.34 -19.52 -8.04
CA VAL A 147 13.85 -18.57 -7.04
C VAL A 147 14.50 -17.35 -7.70
N ASP A 148 15.31 -17.56 -8.75
CA ASP A 148 15.99 -16.47 -9.44
C ASP A 148 15.04 -15.57 -10.23
N VAL A 149 13.97 -16.13 -10.78
CA VAL A 149 12.92 -15.38 -11.49
C VAL A 149 12.19 -14.46 -10.51
N VAL A 150 11.79 -14.98 -9.36
CA VAL A 150 11.10 -14.19 -8.32
C VAL A 150 12.04 -13.12 -7.74
N ARG A 151 13.31 -13.48 -7.48
CA ARG A 151 14.31 -12.54 -6.96
C ARG A 151 14.57 -11.38 -7.92
N GLU A 152 14.72 -11.66 -9.20
CA GLU A 152 14.96 -10.62 -10.20
C GLU A 152 13.73 -9.72 -10.38
N ALA A 153 12.54 -10.29 -10.39
CA ALA A 153 11.30 -9.50 -10.42
C ALA A 153 11.18 -8.60 -9.18
N TYR A 154 11.50 -9.11 -7.99
CA TYR A 154 11.48 -8.32 -6.76
C TYR A 154 12.52 -7.20 -6.75
N LYS A 155 13.75 -7.45 -7.22
CA LYS A 155 14.77 -6.42 -7.39
C LYS A 155 14.29 -5.29 -8.29
N ASN A 156 13.63 -5.61 -9.40
CA ASN A 156 13.09 -4.60 -10.31
C ASN A 156 12.00 -3.73 -9.66
N VAL A 157 11.19 -4.31 -8.78
CA VAL A 157 10.18 -3.55 -8.02
C VAL A 157 10.85 -2.60 -7.02
N VAL A 158 11.87 -3.09 -6.33
CA VAL A 158 12.62 -2.30 -5.33
C VAL A 158 13.47 -1.22 -5.97
N ALA A 159 14.06 -1.49 -7.17
CA ALA A 159 14.88 -0.54 -7.92
C ALA A 159 14.10 0.65 -8.53
N LEU A 160 12.77 0.58 -8.55
CA LEU A 160 11.92 1.72 -8.96
C LEU A 160 11.96 2.88 -7.95
N GLU A 161 12.50 2.66 -6.76
CA GLU A 161 12.72 3.68 -5.75
C GLU A 161 14.23 3.92 -5.57
N ASP A 162 14.71 5.10 -5.89
CA ASP A 162 16.13 5.50 -5.81
C ASP A 162 16.75 5.39 -4.40
N ASN A 163 15.95 5.02 -3.40
CA ASN A 163 16.31 5.04 -1.98
C ASN A 163 16.42 3.68 -1.33
N VAL A 164 16.19 2.58 -2.04
CA VAL A 164 16.29 1.24 -1.44
C VAL A 164 17.66 0.65 -1.71
N SER A 165 18.44 0.44 -0.65
CA SER A 165 19.70 -0.28 -0.73
C SER A 165 19.45 -1.73 -1.13
N LEU A 166 19.80 -2.09 -2.36
CA LEU A 166 19.75 -3.46 -2.88
C LEU A 166 20.69 -4.42 -2.14
N SER A 167 21.54 -3.91 -1.24
CA SER A 167 22.43 -4.71 -0.41
C SER A 167 21.71 -5.58 0.63
N ALA A 168 20.45 -5.26 0.92
CA ALA A 168 19.61 -6.05 1.84
C ALA A 168 18.97 -7.29 1.18
N VAL A 169 19.02 -7.40 -0.15
CA VAL A 169 18.46 -8.53 -0.92
C VAL A 169 19.60 -9.48 -1.30
N LYS A 170 20.14 -10.21 -0.32
CA LYS A 170 21.06 -11.32 -0.54
C LYS A 170 20.32 -12.64 -0.53
#